data_74c09fba3496c5d0015a0e8063985d35
#
_entry.id   74c09fba3496c5d0015a0e8063985d35
#
_cell.length_a   1.000
_cell.length_b   1.000
_cell.length_c   1.000
_cell.angle_alpha   90.00
_cell.angle_beta   90.00
_cell.angle_gamma   90.00
#
_symmetry.space_group_name_H-M   'P 1'
#
loop_
_entity.id
_entity.type
_entity.pdbx_description
1 polymer ?
#
loop_
_entity_poly.entity_id
_entity_poly.type
_entity_poly.pdbx_seq_one_letter_code
_entity_poly.pdbx_strand_id
1 'polypeptide(L)'
;DAIETLESGERKRLFSQKIAAHKPDVVFMFPGGGAQYPNMGRGLYEAEPVYREQIDLCLDLLQSQLDADLRALLFPPAGEEEAAAAALERPSLSLPALFMTELALAKLWLSWGIEPAAMTGHSMGEYTAACLAGVFSVADALSIVTLRGKLFETLPEGGMISVPLSEAEVTPL
;
A
#
# COMPACT_ATOMS: atom_id res chain seq x y z
N ASP A 1 -17.51 -20.86 -16.19
CA ASP A 1 -16.09 -20.80 -15.90
C ASP A 1 -15.35 -20.06 -17.04
N ALA A 2 -14.02 -19.81 -16.94
CA ALA A 2 -13.28 -19.03 -17.94
C ALA A 2 -13.27 -19.67 -19.34
N ILE A 3 -13.15 -20.99 -19.42
CA ILE A 3 -13.16 -21.74 -20.68
C ILE A 3 -14.52 -21.62 -21.36
N GLU A 4 -15.58 -21.84 -20.63
CA GLU A 4 -16.96 -21.72 -21.12
C GLU A 4 -17.27 -20.30 -21.62
N THR A 5 -16.78 -19.27 -20.89
CA THR A 5 -16.91 -17.86 -21.29
C THR A 5 -16.15 -17.56 -22.59
N LEU A 6 -14.95 -18.14 -22.77
CA LEU A 6 -14.16 -18.00 -23.99
C LEU A 6 -14.81 -18.72 -25.18
N GLU A 7 -15.35 -19.92 -24.98
CA GLU A 7 -16.02 -20.71 -26.00
C GLU A 7 -17.36 -20.11 -26.42
N SER A 8 -18.14 -19.58 -25.46
CA SER A 8 -19.44 -18.95 -25.73
C SER A 8 -19.33 -17.58 -26.39
N GLY A 9 -18.18 -16.92 -26.28
CA GLY A 9 -17.95 -15.58 -26.85
C GLY A 9 -18.78 -14.49 -26.18
N GLU A 10 -19.20 -14.70 -24.94
CA GLU A 10 -20.05 -13.78 -24.18
C GLU A 10 -19.28 -12.48 -23.84
N ARG A 11 -19.44 -11.46 -24.71
CA ARG A 11 -18.70 -10.19 -24.64
C ARG A 11 -18.84 -9.41 -23.33
N LYS A 12 -19.85 -9.68 -22.51
CA LYS A 12 -20.04 -9.03 -21.21
C LYS A 12 -18.97 -9.41 -20.17
N ARG A 13 -18.27 -10.52 -20.38
CA ARG A 13 -17.24 -11.07 -19.49
C ARG A 13 -15.85 -11.17 -20.15
N LEU A 14 -15.75 -10.83 -21.43
CA LEU A 14 -14.52 -10.89 -22.21
C LEU A 14 -14.11 -9.47 -22.61
N PHE A 15 -12.94 -9.06 -22.13
CA PHE A 15 -12.28 -7.85 -22.60
C PHE A 15 -11.19 -8.27 -23.58
N SER A 16 -11.37 -7.94 -24.84
CA SER A 16 -10.40 -8.20 -25.90
C SER A 16 -9.92 -6.87 -26.46
N GLN A 17 -8.62 -6.63 -26.38
CA GLN A 17 -7.99 -5.45 -26.96
C GLN A 17 -6.78 -5.86 -27.79
N LYS A 18 -6.61 -5.25 -28.95
CA LYS A 18 -5.43 -5.43 -29.77
C LYS A 18 -4.28 -4.63 -29.14
N ILE A 19 -3.23 -5.31 -28.72
CA ILE A 19 -2.06 -4.67 -28.15
C ILE A 19 -1.40 -3.80 -29.22
N ALA A 20 -1.04 -2.55 -28.86
CA ALA A 20 -0.26 -1.67 -29.72
C ALA A 20 1.12 -2.29 -30.02
N ALA A 21 1.74 -1.88 -31.12
CA ALA A 21 3.02 -2.42 -31.58
C ALA A 21 4.19 -2.14 -30.63
N HIS A 22 4.01 -1.25 -29.64
CA HIS A 22 5.00 -0.94 -28.60
C HIS A 22 4.42 -1.22 -27.21
N LYS A 23 5.28 -1.66 -26.31
CA LYS A 23 4.95 -1.89 -24.89
C LYS A 23 4.50 -0.55 -24.27
N PRO A 24 3.32 -0.48 -23.64
CA PRO A 24 2.89 0.74 -22.96
C PRO A 24 3.80 1.03 -21.75
N ASP A 25 4.03 2.30 -21.49
CA ASP A 25 4.68 2.73 -20.26
C ASP A 25 3.78 2.45 -19.06
N VAL A 26 4.36 1.91 -18.00
CA VAL A 26 3.67 1.63 -16.74
C VAL A 26 4.08 2.68 -15.72
N VAL A 27 3.13 3.20 -14.96
CA VAL A 27 3.40 4.08 -13.83
C VAL A 27 2.92 3.39 -12.55
N PHE A 28 3.80 3.30 -11.54
CA PHE A 28 3.39 2.86 -10.22
C PHE A 28 2.89 4.06 -9.42
N MET A 29 1.71 3.91 -8.83
CA MET A 29 1.07 4.94 -8.01
C MET A 29 0.84 4.38 -6.61
N PHE A 30 1.39 5.06 -5.59
CA PHE A 30 1.34 4.62 -4.21
C PHE A 30 0.38 5.52 -3.40
N PRO A 31 -0.64 4.96 -2.72
CA PRO A 31 -1.56 5.73 -1.90
C PRO A 31 -0.90 6.28 -0.63
N GLY A 32 -1.60 7.13 0.08
CA GLY A 32 -1.23 7.65 1.39
C GLY A 32 -2.03 7.01 2.51
N GLY A 33 -1.86 7.54 3.72
CA GLY A 33 -2.62 7.14 4.91
C GLY A 33 -4.13 7.17 4.66
N GLY A 34 -4.84 6.17 5.20
CA GLY A 34 -6.27 5.94 5.00
C GLY A 34 -6.60 4.78 4.06
N ALA A 35 -5.59 4.24 3.36
CA ALA A 35 -5.76 3.08 2.47
C ALA A 35 -5.55 1.72 3.17
N GLN A 36 -5.12 1.71 4.44
CA GLN A 36 -4.87 0.49 5.21
C GLN A 36 -6.17 -0.18 5.69
N TYR A 37 -6.16 -1.50 5.75
CA TYR A 37 -7.25 -2.30 6.32
C TYR A 37 -6.75 -3.70 6.71
N PRO A 38 -7.41 -4.38 7.68
CA PRO A 38 -7.08 -5.76 8.04
C PRO A 38 -7.24 -6.69 6.84
N ASN A 39 -6.37 -7.69 6.77
CA ASN A 39 -6.28 -8.64 5.65
C ASN A 39 -5.82 -8.03 4.31
N MET A 40 -5.31 -6.80 4.31
CA MET A 40 -4.69 -6.17 3.17
C MET A 40 -3.52 -7.03 2.64
N GLY A 41 -3.68 -7.59 1.43
CA GLY A 41 -2.69 -8.45 0.81
C GLY A 41 -2.58 -9.88 1.38
N ARG A 42 -3.48 -10.35 2.27
CA ARG A 42 -3.42 -11.71 2.84
C ARG A 42 -3.30 -12.79 1.78
N GLY A 43 -4.14 -12.76 0.74
CA GLY A 43 -4.09 -13.77 -0.33
C GLY A 43 -2.76 -13.80 -1.07
N LEU A 44 -2.12 -12.64 -1.25
CA LEU A 44 -0.77 -12.56 -1.83
C LEU A 44 0.28 -13.07 -0.85
N TYR A 45 0.17 -12.76 0.42
CA TYR A 45 1.07 -13.27 1.45
C TYR A 45 1.04 -14.81 1.53
N GLU A 46 -0.13 -15.42 1.37
CA GLU A 46 -0.32 -16.86 1.38
C GLU A 46 0.18 -17.54 0.09
N ALA A 47 -0.03 -16.92 -1.08
CA ALA A 47 0.19 -17.52 -2.38
C ALA A 47 1.53 -17.15 -3.04
N GLU A 48 2.06 -15.93 -2.81
CA GLU A 48 3.18 -15.37 -3.55
C GLU A 48 4.45 -15.28 -2.70
N PRO A 49 5.46 -16.11 -2.93
CA PRO A 49 6.68 -16.13 -2.11
C PRO A 49 7.40 -14.79 -2.06
N VAL A 50 7.54 -14.09 -3.21
CA VAL A 50 8.20 -12.78 -3.29
C VAL A 50 7.51 -11.74 -2.42
N TYR A 51 6.17 -11.70 -2.44
CA TYR A 51 5.39 -10.78 -1.61
C TYR A 51 5.60 -11.10 -0.12
N ARG A 52 5.51 -12.37 0.26
CA ARG A 52 5.71 -12.84 1.63
C ARG A 52 7.08 -12.49 2.18
N GLU A 53 8.14 -12.77 1.42
CA GLU A 53 9.51 -12.45 1.81
C GLU A 53 9.71 -10.96 2.10
N GLN A 54 9.10 -10.08 1.31
CA GLN A 54 9.20 -8.63 1.54
C GLN A 54 8.42 -8.20 2.79
N ILE A 55 7.22 -8.76 3.03
CA ILE A 55 6.45 -8.51 4.24
C ILE A 55 7.24 -8.99 5.47
N ASP A 56 7.76 -10.21 5.44
CA ASP A 56 8.52 -10.79 6.56
C ASP A 56 9.78 -9.97 6.85
N LEU A 57 10.53 -9.57 5.83
CA LEU A 57 11.69 -8.67 5.97
C LEU A 57 11.30 -7.35 6.67
N CYS A 58 10.23 -6.73 6.26
CA CYS A 58 9.78 -5.47 6.87
C CYS A 58 9.35 -5.66 8.32
N LEU A 59 8.62 -6.74 8.63
CA LEU A 59 8.22 -7.07 9.99
C LEU A 59 9.42 -7.32 10.92
N ASP A 60 10.44 -8.03 10.44
CA ASP A 60 11.67 -8.27 11.19
C ASP A 60 12.40 -6.95 11.50
N LEU A 61 12.49 -6.05 10.53
CA LEU A 61 13.09 -4.71 10.70
C LEU A 61 12.30 -3.81 11.66
N LEU A 62 10.99 -4.00 11.76
CA LEU A 62 10.11 -3.22 12.63
C LEU A 62 9.99 -3.78 14.05
N GLN A 63 10.42 -5.01 14.32
CA GLN A 63 10.19 -5.71 15.59
C GLN A 63 10.62 -4.90 16.83
N SER A 64 11.72 -4.15 16.74
CA SER A 64 12.23 -3.31 17.83
C SER A 64 11.70 -1.88 17.83
N GLN A 65 10.94 -1.50 16.82
CA GLN A 65 10.50 -0.12 16.59
C GLN A 65 9.04 0.12 16.97
N LEU A 66 8.23 -0.94 17.04
CA LEU A 66 6.79 -0.88 17.31
C LEU A 66 6.47 -1.44 18.71
N ASP A 67 5.38 -0.93 19.27
CA ASP A 67 4.80 -1.37 20.55
C ASP A 67 3.68 -2.41 20.37
N ALA A 68 3.43 -2.86 19.14
CA ALA A 68 2.39 -3.80 18.79
C ALA A 68 2.88 -4.82 17.75
N ASP A 69 2.23 -5.97 17.71
CA ASP A 69 2.46 -7.00 16.68
C ASP A 69 1.73 -6.61 15.39
N LEU A 70 2.45 -5.94 14.48
CA LEU A 70 1.90 -5.48 13.21
C LEU A 70 1.46 -6.64 12.31
N ARG A 71 2.07 -7.84 12.43
CA ARG A 71 1.64 -9.04 11.70
C ARG A 71 0.23 -9.45 12.13
N ALA A 72 -0.03 -9.51 13.44
CA ALA A 72 -1.34 -9.86 13.96
C ALA A 72 -2.41 -8.82 13.57
N LEU A 73 -2.05 -7.55 13.46
CA LEU A 73 -2.96 -6.50 13.01
C LEU A 73 -3.24 -6.55 11.50
N LEU A 74 -2.24 -6.87 10.69
CA LEU A 74 -2.41 -7.03 9.24
C LEU A 74 -3.18 -8.29 8.89
N PHE A 75 -2.94 -9.39 9.59
CA PHE A 75 -3.53 -10.69 9.32
C PHE A 75 -4.24 -11.26 10.55
N PRO A 76 -5.26 -10.56 11.08
CA PRO A 76 -5.93 -10.96 12.30
C PRO A 76 -6.62 -12.33 12.15
N PRO A 77 -6.76 -13.08 13.26
CA PRO A 77 -7.66 -14.21 13.34
C PRO A 77 -9.10 -13.81 13.01
N ALA A 78 -9.90 -14.78 12.55
CA ALA A 78 -11.32 -14.55 12.29
C ALA A 78 -12.05 -14.04 13.53
N GLY A 79 -12.76 -12.92 13.38
CA GLY A 79 -13.51 -12.26 14.46
C GLY A 79 -12.73 -11.13 15.17
N GLU A 80 -11.46 -10.90 14.85
CA GLU A 80 -10.64 -9.83 15.43
C GLU A 80 -10.42 -8.66 14.44
N GLU A 81 -11.06 -8.69 13.27
CA GLU A 81 -10.85 -7.69 12.21
C GLU A 81 -11.22 -6.28 12.64
N GLU A 82 -12.29 -6.11 13.43
CA GLU A 82 -12.73 -4.80 13.90
C GLU A 82 -11.70 -4.18 14.87
N ALA A 83 -11.19 -4.98 15.80
CA ALA A 83 -10.16 -4.54 16.74
C ALA A 83 -8.84 -4.20 16.00
N ALA A 84 -8.46 -5.01 15.01
CA ALA A 84 -7.29 -4.77 14.18
C ALA A 84 -7.47 -3.50 13.33
N ALA A 85 -8.66 -3.25 12.78
CA ALA A 85 -8.97 -2.03 12.03
C ALA A 85 -8.80 -0.79 12.91
N ALA A 86 -9.38 -0.80 14.12
CA ALA A 86 -9.25 0.30 15.07
C ALA A 86 -7.77 0.56 15.47
N ALA A 87 -6.98 -0.50 15.68
CA ALA A 87 -5.55 -0.36 15.97
C ALA A 87 -4.77 0.22 14.77
N LEU A 88 -5.12 -0.16 13.55
CA LEU A 88 -4.50 0.36 12.32
C LEU A 88 -4.89 1.82 11.99
N GLU A 89 -5.76 2.45 12.76
CA GLU A 89 -5.98 3.91 12.65
C GLU A 89 -4.81 4.71 13.23
N ARG A 90 -4.01 4.13 14.13
CA ARG A 90 -2.82 4.78 14.71
C ARG A 90 -1.76 5.01 13.62
N PRO A 91 -1.30 6.26 13.40
CA PRO A 91 -0.29 6.57 12.38
C PRO A 91 1.03 5.80 12.54
N SER A 92 1.43 5.50 13.77
CA SER A 92 2.65 4.71 14.06
C SER A 92 2.56 3.25 13.57
N LEU A 93 1.36 2.74 13.32
CA LEU A 93 1.08 1.40 12.82
C LEU A 93 0.64 1.42 11.36
N SER A 94 -0.25 2.35 10.98
CA SER A 94 -0.78 2.43 9.62
C SER A 94 0.28 2.78 8.57
N LEU A 95 1.17 3.74 8.87
CA LEU A 95 2.17 4.17 7.88
C LEU A 95 3.17 3.06 7.54
N PRO A 96 3.80 2.35 8.50
CA PRO A 96 4.65 1.21 8.16
C PRO A 96 3.86 0.04 7.55
N ALA A 97 2.61 -0.21 7.94
CA ALA A 97 1.76 -1.24 7.33
C ALA A 97 1.50 -0.98 5.84
N LEU A 98 1.18 0.27 5.48
CA LEU A 98 1.02 0.68 4.07
C LEU A 98 2.34 0.56 3.32
N PHE A 99 3.42 1.14 3.85
CA PHE A 99 4.74 1.09 3.21
C PHE A 99 5.14 -0.33 2.86
N MET A 100 5.07 -1.27 3.82
CA MET A 100 5.50 -2.66 3.57
C MET A 100 4.60 -3.36 2.55
N THR A 101 3.30 -3.10 2.56
CA THR A 101 2.36 -3.67 1.60
C THR A 101 2.62 -3.16 0.18
N GLU A 102 2.81 -1.85 0.03
CA GLU A 102 3.14 -1.20 -1.24
C GLU A 102 4.48 -1.68 -1.79
N LEU A 103 5.50 -1.74 -0.94
CA LEU A 103 6.82 -2.24 -1.30
C LEU A 103 6.76 -3.69 -1.78
N ALA A 104 6.09 -4.56 -1.00
CA ALA A 104 5.94 -5.97 -1.33
C ALA A 104 5.20 -6.18 -2.65
N LEU A 105 4.12 -5.43 -2.88
CA LEU A 105 3.37 -5.48 -4.12
C LEU A 105 4.20 -4.98 -5.31
N ALA A 106 4.94 -3.89 -5.17
CA ALA A 106 5.83 -3.39 -6.22
C ALA A 106 6.94 -4.39 -6.54
N LYS A 107 7.56 -5.01 -5.53
CA LYS A 107 8.58 -6.06 -5.73
C LYS A 107 8.00 -7.30 -6.43
N LEU A 108 6.75 -7.65 -6.15
CA LEU A 108 6.05 -8.73 -6.86
C LEU A 108 5.89 -8.39 -8.35
N TRP A 109 5.38 -7.19 -8.69
CA TRP A 109 5.27 -6.76 -10.09
C TRP A 109 6.62 -6.73 -10.81
N LEU A 110 7.67 -6.22 -10.15
CA LEU A 110 9.04 -6.23 -10.68
C LEU A 110 9.54 -7.65 -10.93
N SER A 111 9.23 -8.62 -10.05
CA SER A 111 9.61 -10.03 -10.22
C SER A 111 8.94 -10.68 -11.45
N TRP A 112 7.79 -10.17 -11.87
CA TRP A 112 7.11 -10.57 -13.10
C TRP A 112 7.60 -9.81 -14.34
N GLY A 113 8.65 -8.97 -14.21
CA GLY A 113 9.24 -8.21 -15.32
C GLY A 113 8.44 -6.95 -15.70
N ILE A 114 7.56 -6.47 -14.82
CA ILE A 114 6.86 -5.20 -15.00
C ILE A 114 7.72 -4.10 -14.38
N GLU A 115 8.38 -3.32 -15.22
CA GLU A 115 9.21 -2.19 -14.81
C GLU A 115 8.45 -0.88 -15.00
N PRO A 116 8.36 -0.02 -13.97
CA PRO A 116 7.71 1.27 -14.11
C PRO A 116 8.61 2.26 -14.84
N ALA A 117 8.04 2.99 -15.82
CA ALA A 117 8.68 4.13 -16.47
C ALA A 117 8.73 5.35 -15.54
N ALA A 118 7.79 5.44 -14.60
CA ALA A 118 7.75 6.46 -13.56
C ALA A 118 7.03 5.92 -12.30
N MET A 119 7.30 6.56 -11.17
CA MET A 119 6.65 6.29 -9.90
C MET A 119 6.17 7.61 -9.30
N THR A 120 5.01 7.58 -8.66
CA THR A 120 4.46 8.72 -7.90
C THR A 120 3.78 8.20 -6.65
N GLY A 121 3.82 8.98 -5.59
CA GLY A 121 3.17 8.66 -4.32
C GLY A 121 2.31 9.84 -3.83
N HIS A 122 1.31 9.51 -3.03
CA HIS A 122 0.58 10.50 -2.26
C HIS A 122 1.04 10.42 -0.81
N SER A 123 1.55 11.54 -0.25
CA SER A 123 1.97 11.60 1.17
C SER A 123 2.94 10.47 1.54
N MET A 124 2.49 9.43 2.28
CA MET A 124 3.29 8.27 2.67
C MET A 124 3.81 7.49 1.45
N GLY A 125 3.03 7.35 0.41
CA GLY A 125 3.42 6.65 -0.82
C GLY A 125 4.67 7.20 -1.52
N GLU A 126 5.02 8.48 -1.30
CA GLU A 126 6.28 9.08 -1.78
C GLU A 126 7.51 8.36 -1.19
N TYR A 127 7.42 7.88 0.07
CA TYR A 127 8.53 7.13 0.68
C TYR A 127 8.71 5.76 0.02
N THR A 128 7.63 5.11 -0.37
CA THR A 128 7.67 3.85 -1.13
C THR A 128 8.31 4.06 -2.50
N ALA A 129 7.88 5.09 -3.23
CA ALA A 129 8.46 5.46 -4.52
C ALA A 129 9.95 5.77 -4.40
N ALA A 130 10.36 6.57 -3.41
CA ALA A 130 11.74 6.95 -3.17
C ALA A 130 12.62 5.74 -2.77
N CYS A 131 12.10 4.83 -1.93
CA CYS A 131 12.79 3.60 -1.56
C CYS A 131 13.03 2.70 -2.77
N LEU A 132 12.01 2.50 -3.61
CA LEU A 132 12.13 1.72 -4.85
C LEU A 132 13.09 2.35 -5.86
N ALA A 133 13.17 3.68 -5.89
CA ALA A 133 14.13 4.43 -6.70
C ALA A 133 15.56 4.41 -6.13
N GLY A 134 15.79 3.80 -4.96
CA GLY A 134 17.11 3.68 -4.34
C GLY A 134 17.61 4.94 -3.63
N VAL A 135 16.71 5.87 -3.28
CA VAL A 135 17.07 7.08 -2.52
C VAL A 135 17.50 6.72 -1.10
N PHE A 136 16.86 5.73 -0.49
CA PHE A 136 17.22 5.18 0.82
C PHE A 136 16.92 3.68 0.91
N SER A 137 17.52 3.02 1.89
CA SER A 137 17.28 1.59 2.13
C SER A 137 15.87 1.31 2.69
N VAL A 138 15.43 0.05 2.59
CA VAL A 138 14.16 -0.38 3.22
C VAL A 138 14.17 -0.12 4.73
N ALA A 139 15.30 -0.37 5.40
CA ALA A 139 15.44 -0.15 6.84
C ALA A 139 15.31 1.35 7.21
N ASP A 140 15.96 2.24 6.44
CA ASP A 140 15.86 3.68 6.65
C ASP A 140 14.42 4.18 6.37
N ALA A 141 13.80 3.70 5.28
CA ALA A 141 12.43 4.04 4.93
C ALA A 141 11.46 3.66 6.06
N LEU A 142 11.53 2.41 6.55
CA LEU A 142 10.70 1.95 7.67
C LEU A 142 10.91 2.78 8.94
N SER A 143 12.17 3.12 9.24
CA SER A 143 12.49 3.97 10.39
C SER A 143 11.89 5.36 10.26
N ILE A 144 11.96 5.97 9.06
CA ILE A 144 11.41 7.30 8.78
C ILE A 144 9.89 7.29 8.87
N VAL A 145 9.19 6.34 8.23
CA VAL A 145 7.73 6.30 8.22
C VAL A 145 7.17 5.97 9.61
N THR A 146 7.85 5.09 10.37
CA THR A 146 7.48 4.78 11.77
C THR A 146 7.66 6.00 12.67
N LEU A 147 8.79 6.69 12.57
CA LEU A 147 9.03 7.93 13.32
C LEU A 147 7.99 9.00 12.98
N ARG A 148 7.69 9.17 11.68
CA ARG A 148 6.65 10.11 11.23
C ARG A 148 5.29 9.77 11.85
N GLY A 149 4.92 8.50 11.89
CA GLY A 149 3.67 8.05 12.52
C GLY A 149 3.62 8.38 14.00
N LYS A 150 4.70 8.08 14.74
CA LYS A 150 4.82 8.44 16.15
C LYS A 150 4.74 9.94 16.40
N LEU A 151 5.36 10.75 15.55
CA LEU A 151 5.29 12.20 15.67
C LEU A 151 3.86 12.71 15.44
N PHE A 152 3.12 12.15 14.49
CA PHE A 152 1.71 12.53 14.30
C PHE A 152 0.85 12.25 15.53
N GLU A 153 1.11 11.18 16.27
CA GLU A 153 0.40 10.86 17.52
C GLU A 153 0.69 11.85 18.66
N THR A 154 1.74 12.66 18.53
CA THR A 154 2.06 13.72 19.50
C THR A 154 1.42 15.07 19.21
N LEU A 155 0.82 15.22 18.02
CA LEU A 155 0.17 16.47 17.62
C LEU A 155 -1.21 16.59 18.27
N PRO A 156 -1.71 17.81 18.49
CA PRO A 156 -3.11 18.02 18.86
C PRO A 156 -4.06 17.38 17.84
N GLU A 157 -5.20 16.91 18.32
CA GLU A 157 -6.25 16.42 17.44
C GLU A 157 -6.64 17.49 16.42
N GLY A 158 -6.75 17.09 15.18
CA GLY A 158 -7.11 17.96 14.08
C GLY A 158 -7.67 17.13 12.92
N GLY A 159 -8.23 17.80 11.93
CA GLY A 159 -8.78 17.17 10.74
C GLY A 159 -8.33 17.88 9.48
N MET A 160 -8.37 17.15 8.39
CA MET A 160 -8.15 17.68 7.05
C MET A 160 -9.35 17.28 6.17
N ILE A 161 -9.92 18.27 5.49
CA ILE A 161 -11.00 18.05 4.56
C ILE A 161 -10.57 18.53 3.17
N SER A 162 -10.84 17.73 2.16
CA SER A 162 -10.68 18.12 0.76
C SER A 162 -11.99 18.70 0.25
N VAL A 163 -11.95 19.95 -0.16
CA VAL A 163 -13.13 20.68 -0.65
C VAL A 163 -12.90 21.04 -2.10
N PRO A 164 -13.77 20.63 -3.06
CA PRO A 164 -13.61 20.92 -4.48
C PRO A 164 -14.14 22.34 -4.83
N LEU A 165 -13.68 23.33 -4.08
CA LEU A 165 -14.01 24.75 -4.26
C LEU A 165 -12.73 25.57 -4.29
N SER A 166 -12.77 26.76 -4.85
CA SER A 166 -11.65 27.71 -4.78
C SER A 166 -11.48 28.28 -3.36
N GLU A 167 -10.30 28.78 -3.04
CA GLU A 167 -10.02 29.43 -1.74
C GLU A 167 -11.02 30.53 -1.42
N ALA A 168 -11.39 31.36 -2.41
CA ALA A 168 -12.35 32.44 -2.25
C ALA A 168 -13.77 31.96 -1.88
N GLU A 169 -14.14 30.76 -2.30
CA GLU A 169 -15.44 30.15 -1.99
C GLU A 169 -15.43 29.43 -0.63
N VAL A 170 -14.29 28.89 -0.21
CA VAL A 170 -14.15 28.14 1.06
C VAL A 170 -13.94 29.07 2.24
N THR A 171 -13.19 30.17 2.09
CA THR A 171 -12.82 31.06 3.19
C THR A 171 -14.02 31.62 3.98
N PRO A 172 -15.22 31.86 3.39
CA PRO A 172 -16.39 32.34 4.12
C PRO A 172 -17.15 31.26 4.89
N LEU A 173 -16.88 29.95 4.65
CA LEU A 173 -17.57 28.83 5.26
C LEU A 173 -16.98 28.48 6.62
#